data_b53b34ee11320d10fc7c3cd881a4d67f
#
_entry.id   b53b34ee11320d10fc7c3cd881a4d67f
#
_cell.length_a   1.000
_cell.length_b   1.000
_cell.length_c   1.000
_cell.angle_alpha   90.00
_cell.angle_beta   90.00
_cell.angle_gamma   90.00
#
_symmetry.space_group_name_H-M   'P 1'
#
loop_
_entity.id
_entity.type
_entity.pdbx_description
1 polymer ?
#
loop_
_entity_poly.entity_id
_entity_poly.type
_entity_poly.pdbx_seq_one_letter_code
_entity_poly.pdbx_strand_id
1 'polypeptide(L)'
;MSAQPARSEVAESSSSLRQFWHSGPAGWNRALTRARVLVPFFLAALAVPLVLQYVEDNSSWIGAQYWTLILATCAMYACLAVALNLVVGYAGLLNLGFIAFFGIGSYAYALVASDQIHQHYPLWAAVLVVSIVTLAFALLVGVPALRLRGDYLAIVTLAFGLIMRDVVLELDRPPVLAGHQVGPDGLNITGGTNGIHQVQPFNLPTSLPLLGPVPHYRMYYWIFVGFLALCIYFMLRWRSTRTGRAWVAIRDDELAARAMGVNTFKYRLLAFATSAVMAGIVGMINAAQIFNAFPSPNFDVQTTVMVFIMVILGGLGSLPGAILGAIAFTVPPFLLQQFVFYKYLVISIVLIAVMVFRPEGLLGTVSIRPRKTMGGTLELLTAESAVEASELPAVTDTEVADVEAAAGAIVEDPEWKL
;
A
#
# COMPACT_ATOMS: atom_id res chain seq x y z
N MET A 1 26.05 -18.93 -52.94
CA MET A 1 24.61 -19.24 -52.87
C MET A 1 24.45 -20.15 -51.68
N SER A 2 23.82 -19.81 -50.61
CA SER A 2 22.63 -19.05 -50.32
C SER A 2 22.65 -18.61 -48.83
N ALA A 3 22.60 -17.30 -48.59
CA ALA A 3 22.48 -16.76 -47.23
C ALA A 3 21.06 -16.13 -47.08
N GLN A 4 20.06 -16.94 -46.72
CA GLN A 4 18.71 -16.45 -46.48
C GLN A 4 17.85 -17.23 -45.48
N PRO A 5 18.32 -17.58 -44.24
CA PRO A 5 17.37 -17.87 -43.17
C PRO A 5 17.25 -16.78 -42.11
N ALA A 6 18.21 -15.85 -41.97
CA ALA A 6 18.19 -14.89 -40.84
C ALA A 6 17.16 -13.76 -40.94
N ARG A 7 16.57 -13.48 -42.12
CA ARG A 7 15.56 -12.44 -42.29
C ARG A 7 14.14 -12.85 -41.92
N SER A 8 13.80 -14.12 -41.95
CA SER A 8 12.47 -14.64 -41.58
C SER A 8 12.28 -14.69 -40.06
N GLU A 9 13.31 -15.06 -39.30
CA GLU A 9 13.22 -15.13 -37.83
C GLU A 9 13.14 -13.77 -37.18
N VAL A 10 13.85 -12.75 -37.69
CA VAL A 10 13.75 -11.37 -37.21
C VAL A 10 12.36 -10.77 -37.52
N ALA A 11 11.75 -11.14 -38.64
CA ALA A 11 10.41 -10.73 -39.00
C ALA A 11 9.34 -11.41 -38.14
N GLU A 12 9.48 -12.67 -37.77
CA GLU A 12 8.62 -13.42 -36.87
C GLU A 12 8.72 -12.92 -35.43
N SER A 13 9.94 -12.66 -34.93
CA SER A 13 10.10 -12.06 -33.60
C SER A 13 9.52 -10.64 -33.50
N SER A 14 9.62 -9.84 -34.56
CA SER A 14 9.02 -8.51 -34.61
C SER A 14 7.50 -8.54 -34.74
N SER A 15 6.93 -9.58 -35.33
CA SER A 15 5.48 -9.79 -35.43
C SER A 15 4.89 -10.26 -34.10
N SER A 16 5.58 -11.12 -33.38
CA SER A 16 5.18 -11.57 -32.03
C SER A 16 5.25 -10.44 -31.01
N LEU A 17 6.25 -9.57 -31.09
CA LEU A 17 6.33 -8.34 -30.27
C LEU A 17 5.21 -7.34 -30.63
N ARG A 18 4.85 -7.18 -31.90
CA ARG A 18 3.72 -6.34 -32.30
C ARG A 18 2.38 -6.93 -31.83
N GLN A 19 2.17 -8.25 -31.91
CA GLN A 19 1.00 -8.91 -31.34
C GLN A 19 0.90 -8.75 -29.81
N PHE A 20 2.02 -8.77 -29.09
CA PHE A 20 2.06 -8.47 -27.67
C PHE A 20 1.63 -7.04 -27.35
N TRP A 21 1.99 -6.06 -28.20
CA TRP A 21 1.58 -4.65 -28.05
C TRP A 21 0.13 -4.38 -28.48
N HIS A 22 -0.43 -5.16 -29.41
CA HIS A 22 -1.80 -5.02 -29.92
C HIS A 22 -2.84 -5.91 -29.23
N SER A 23 -2.43 -6.83 -28.37
CA SER A 23 -3.35 -7.65 -27.57
C SER A 23 -3.95 -6.88 -26.36
N GLY A 24 -4.20 -5.59 -26.54
CA GLY A 24 -4.98 -4.82 -25.59
C GLY A 24 -6.42 -4.75 -26.04
N PRO A 25 -7.34 -5.58 -25.70
CA PRO A 25 -8.52 -5.24 -24.92
C PRO A 25 -9.13 -6.37 -24.09
N ALA A 26 -8.51 -7.53 -23.99
CA ALA A 26 -9.00 -8.58 -23.07
C ALA A 26 -8.96 -8.13 -21.59
N GLY A 27 -8.17 -7.10 -21.26
CA GLY A 27 -8.14 -6.45 -19.96
C GLY A 27 -9.35 -5.54 -19.68
N TRP A 28 -9.89 -4.90 -20.71
CA TRP A 28 -11.01 -3.96 -20.57
C TRP A 28 -12.31 -4.67 -20.24
N ASN A 29 -12.60 -5.80 -20.88
CA ASN A 29 -13.79 -6.60 -20.58
C ASN A 29 -13.73 -7.21 -19.18
N ARG A 30 -12.55 -7.56 -18.67
CA ARG A 30 -12.35 -8.01 -17.27
C ARG A 30 -12.44 -6.85 -16.27
N ALA A 31 -12.04 -5.64 -16.64
CA ALA A 31 -12.22 -4.45 -15.80
C ALA A 31 -13.69 -4.02 -15.74
N LEU A 32 -14.42 -4.07 -16.86
CA LEU A 32 -15.85 -3.77 -16.92
C LEU A 32 -16.70 -4.83 -16.19
N THR A 33 -16.34 -6.12 -16.26
CA THR A 33 -17.01 -7.15 -15.46
C THR A 33 -16.70 -6.99 -13.98
N ARG A 34 -15.50 -6.52 -13.59
CA ARG A 34 -15.18 -6.16 -12.20
C ARG A 34 -15.91 -4.91 -11.75
N ALA A 35 -16.04 -3.88 -12.59
CA ALA A 35 -16.86 -2.71 -12.28
C ALA A 35 -18.33 -3.07 -12.06
N ARG A 36 -18.88 -4.01 -12.84
CA ARG A 36 -20.25 -4.54 -12.65
C ARG A 36 -20.43 -5.24 -11.30
N VAL A 37 -19.37 -5.79 -10.70
CA VAL A 37 -19.42 -6.40 -9.35
C VAL A 37 -19.15 -5.36 -8.26
N LEU A 38 -18.27 -4.38 -8.52
CA LEU A 38 -17.93 -3.35 -7.54
C LEU A 38 -19.09 -2.36 -7.30
N VAL A 39 -19.81 -1.98 -8.36
CA VAL A 39 -20.96 -1.06 -8.23
C VAL A 39 -22.03 -1.59 -7.28
N PRO A 40 -22.54 -2.83 -7.41
CA PRO A 40 -23.52 -3.36 -6.47
C PRO A 40 -22.95 -3.54 -5.07
N PHE A 41 -21.65 -3.86 -4.93
CA PHE A 41 -20.99 -3.94 -3.64
C PHE A 41 -20.98 -2.57 -2.93
N PHE A 42 -20.63 -1.49 -3.63
CA PHE A 42 -20.65 -0.14 -3.05
C PHE A 42 -22.07 0.35 -2.78
N LEU A 43 -23.03 0.04 -3.65
CA LEU A 43 -24.44 0.36 -3.41
C LEU A 43 -24.97 -0.39 -2.18
N ALA A 44 -24.61 -1.66 -2.03
CA ALA A 44 -24.94 -2.42 -0.82
C ALA A 44 -24.28 -1.81 0.43
N ALA A 45 -22.98 -1.48 0.37
CA ALA A 45 -22.28 -0.82 1.48
C ALA A 45 -22.92 0.52 1.85
N LEU A 46 -23.35 1.32 0.87
CA LEU A 46 -24.06 2.58 1.11
C LEU A 46 -25.43 2.39 1.77
N ALA A 47 -26.11 1.26 1.44
CA ALA A 47 -27.43 0.95 1.99
C ALA A 47 -27.37 0.36 3.41
N VAL A 48 -26.24 -0.22 3.84
CA VAL A 48 -26.11 -0.88 5.17
C VAL A 48 -26.59 -0.02 6.33
N PRO A 49 -26.19 1.28 6.50
CA PRO A 49 -26.65 2.08 7.63
C PRO A 49 -28.16 2.36 7.61
N LEU A 50 -28.76 2.38 6.41
CA LEU A 50 -30.20 2.57 6.25
C LEU A 50 -30.96 1.31 6.68
N VAL A 51 -30.44 0.14 6.28
CA VAL A 51 -30.98 -1.16 6.71
C VAL A 51 -30.86 -1.34 8.22
N LEU A 52 -29.70 -0.98 8.81
CA LEU A 52 -29.48 -1.06 10.25
C LEU A 52 -30.47 -0.14 11.01
N GLN A 53 -30.73 1.06 10.50
CA GLN A 53 -31.73 1.93 11.11
C GLN A 53 -33.13 1.34 11.02
N TYR A 54 -33.53 0.84 9.85
CA TYR A 54 -34.85 0.21 9.68
C TYR A 54 -35.05 -0.98 10.64
N VAL A 55 -33.97 -1.75 10.87
CA VAL A 55 -33.98 -2.86 11.84
C VAL A 55 -34.06 -2.37 13.28
N GLU A 56 -33.35 -1.27 13.64
CA GLU A 56 -33.41 -0.66 14.98
C GLU A 56 -34.81 -0.11 15.28
N ASP A 57 -35.44 0.58 14.32
CA ASP A 57 -36.80 1.09 14.46
C ASP A 57 -37.83 -0.03 14.68
N ASN A 58 -37.54 -1.23 14.17
CA ASN A 58 -38.41 -2.40 14.25
C ASN A 58 -38.04 -3.40 15.35
N SER A 59 -36.82 -3.32 15.91
CA SER A 59 -36.35 -4.26 16.93
C SER A 59 -35.36 -3.59 17.88
N SER A 60 -35.61 -3.62 19.17
CA SER A 60 -34.75 -3.02 20.21
C SER A 60 -33.42 -3.75 20.47
N TRP A 61 -33.08 -4.77 19.67
CA TRP A 61 -31.93 -5.64 19.90
C TRP A 61 -30.63 -5.19 19.24
N ILE A 62 -30.70 -4.25 18.30
CA ILE A 62 -29.53 -3.83 17.50
C ILE A 62 -29.34 -2.33 17.64
N GLY A 63 -28.30 -1.89 18.38
CA GLY A 63 -27.87 -0.50 18.41
C GLY A 63 -27.25 -0.09 17.06
N ALA A 64 -28.02 0.47 16.13
CA ALA A 64 -27.57 0.87 14.81
C ALA A 64 -26.40 1.85 14.88
N GLN A 65 -26.36 2.72 15.89
CA GLN A 65 -25.24 3.63 16.13
C GLN A 65 -23.93 2.87 16.34
N TYR A 66 -23.95 1.85 17.21
CA TYR A 66 -22.76 1.05 17.53
C TYR A 66 -22.22 0.33 16.29
N TRP A 67 -23.09 -0.36 15.55
CA TRP A 67 -22.69 -1.07 14.33
C TRP A 67 -22.23 -0.13 13.23
N THR A 68 -22.83 1.03 13.08
CA THR A 68 -22.41 2.02 12.10
C THR A 68 -21.02 2.58 12.43
N LEU A 69 -20.70 2.79 13.70
CA LEU A 69 -19.36 3.20 14.14
C LEU A 69 -18.30 2.11 13.84
N ILE A 70 -18.63 0.83 14.08
CA ILE A 70 -17.75 -0.29 13.72
C ILE A 70 -17.50 -0.31 12.21
N LEU A 71 -18.54 -0.19 11.41
CA LEU A 71 -18.44 -0.18 9.96
C LEU A 71 -17.66 1.05 9.43
N ALA A 72 -17.81 2.22 10.07
CA ALA A 72 -17.00 3.40 9.75
C ALA A 72 -15.52 3.14 10.03
N THR A 73 -15.20 2.52 11.16
CA THR A 73 -13.83 2.11 11.51
C THR A 73 -13.29 1.06 10.53
N CYS A 74 -14.11 0.08 10.13
CA CYS A 74 -13.74 -0.88 9.10
C CYS A 74 -13.45 -0.21 7.76
N ALA A 75 -14.28 0.76 7.35
CA ALA A 75 -14.09 1.50 6.10
C ALA A 75 -12.82 2.38 6.17
N MET A 76 -12.52 2.99 7.31
CA MET A 76 -11.29 3.73 7.55
C MET A 76 -10.05 2.84 7.38
N TYR A 77 -10.01 1.69 8.05
CA TYR A 77 -8.91 0.75 7.92
C TYR A 77 -8.83 0.12 6.52
N ALA A 78 -9.95 -0.08 5.85
CA ALA A 78 -9.96 -0.52 4.46
C ALA A 78 -9.32 0.52 3.52
N CYS A 79 -9.57 1.82 3.74
CA CYS A 79 -8.88 2.89 3.01
C CYS A 79 -7.38 2.88 3.26
N LEU A 80 -6.94 2.74 4.52
CA LEU A 80 -5.53 2.64 4.89
C LEU A 80 -4.88 1.39 4.29
N ALA A 81 -5.54 0.24 4.35
CA ALA A 81 -5.05 -1.00 3.75
C ALA A 81 -4.91 -0.90 2.24
N VAL A 82 -5.86 -0.29 1.53
CA VAL A 82 -5.78 -0.04 0.08
C VAL A 82 -4.63 0.91 -0.24
N ALA A 83 -4.45 1.98 0.54
CA ALA A 83 -3.36 2.94 0.34
C ALA A 83 -1.98 2.30 0.62
N LEU A 84 -1.84 1.48 1.66
CA LEU A 84 -0.61 0.74 1.95
C LEU A 84 -0.34 -0.33 0.89
N ASN A 85 -1.37 -1.01 0.41
CA ASN A 85 -1.27 -2.02 -0.64
C ASN A 85 -0.75 -1.45 -1.98
N LEU A 86 -0.93 -0.14 -2.23
CA LEU A 86 -0.30 0.54 -3.36
C LEU A 86 1.23 0.45 -3.29
N VAL A 87 1.81 0.74 -2.14
CA VAL A 87 3.27 0.77 -1.96
C VAL A 87 3.84 -0.63 -1.80
N VAL A 88 3.27 -1.42 -0.90
CA VAL A 88 3.77 -2.77 -0.58
C VAL A 88 3.37 -3.77 -1.66
N GLY A 89 2.10 -3.74 -2.05
CA GLY A 89 1.53 -4.72 -2.97
C GLY A 89 1.89 -4.50 -4.44
N TYR A 90 1.89 -3.25 -4.92
CA TYR A 90 2.17 -2.95 -6.34
C TYR A 90 3.60 -2.51 -6.59
N ALA A 91 4.19 -1.65 -5.75
CA ALA A 91 5.54 -1.16 -5.96
C ALA A 91 6.62 -2.00 -5.25
N GLY A 92 6.24 -2.94 -4.38
CA GLY A 92 7.16 -3.83 -3.68
C GLY A 92 8.04 -3.13 -2.64
N LEU A 93 7.60 -1.98 -2.09
CA LEU A 93 8.33 -1.19 -1.13
C LEU A 93 7.81 -1.42 0.28
N LEU A 94 8.67 -1.83 1.20
CA LEU A 94 8.31 -2.01 2.60
C LEU A 94 8.32 -0.63 3.29
N ASN A 95 7.13 -0.12 3.65
CA ASN A 95 6.97 1.17 4.34
C ASN A 95 6.36 0.94 5.73
N LEU A 96 7.19 0.88 6.77
CA LEU A 96 6.76 0.70 8.15
C LEU A 96 6.45 2.03 8.87
N GLY A 97 6.74 3.16 8.26
CA GLY A 97 6.36 4.50 8.75
C GLY A 97 5.06 5.03 8.15
N PHE A 98 4.28 4.17 7.49
CA PHE A 98 3.08 4.57 6.74
C PHE A 98 2.07 5.33 7.59
N ILE A 99 1.84 4.91 8.84
CA ILE A 99 0.83 5.52 9.71
C ILE A 99 1.17 6.97 10.11
N ALA A 100 2.46 7.35 10.03
CA ALA A 100 2.85 8.74 10.28
C ALA A 100 2.16 9.72 9.32
N PHE A 101 1.92 9.34 8.07
CA PHE A 101 1.19 10.19 7.11
C PHE A 101 -0.29 10.33 7.47
N PHE A 102 -0.89 9.29 8.04
CA PHE A 102 -2.23 9.37 8.61
C PHE A 102 -2.27 10.36 9.78
N GLY A 103 -1.30 10.27 10.70
CA GLY A 103 -1.16 11.21 11.80
C GLY A 103 -0.90 12.65 11.33
N ILE A 104 0.02 12.85 10.38
CA ILE A 104 0.30 14.18 9.78
C ILE A 104 -0.98 14.77 9.19
N GLY A 105 -1.77 13.98 8.46
CA GLY A 105 -3.03 14.44 7.88
C GLY A 105 -4.07 14.81 8.94
N SER A 106 -4.16 14.02 10.02
CA SER A 106 -5.02 14.29 11.17
C SER A 106 -4.66 15.63 11.84
N TYR A 107 -3.38 15.85 12.14
CA TYR A 107 -2.90 17.08 12.77
C TYR A 107 -2.95 18.28 11.84
N ALA A 108 -2.61 18.11 10.55
CA ALA A 108 -2.72 19.19 9.57
C ALA A 108 -4.17 19.70 9.46
N TYR A 109 -5.15 18.79 9.52
CA TYR A 109 -6.55 19.19 9.56
C TYR A 109 -6.93 19.84 10.89
N ALA A 110 -6.52 19.24 12.02
CA ALA A 110 -6.83 19.76 13.34
C ALA A 110 -6.30 21.19 13.54
N LEU A 111 -5.09 21.48 13.03
CA LEU A 111 -4.53 22.84 13.08
C LEU A 111 -5.34 23.84 12.26
N VAL A 112 -5.88 23.43 11.11
CA VAL A 112 -6.68 24.31 10.24
C VAL A 112 -8.11 24.48 10.74
N ALA A 113 -8.66 23.43 11.39
CA ALA A 113 -10.07 23.34 11.79
C ALA A 113 -10.28 23.52 13.31
N SER A 114 -9.25 23.89 14.08
CA SER A 114 -9.39 24.19 15.51
C SER A 114 -9.95 25.59 15.73
N ASP A 115 -10.68 25.76 16.82
CA ASP A 115 -11.22 27.08 17.25
C ASP A 115 -10.13 28.14 17.45
N GLN A 116 -8.87 27.74 17.58
CA GLN A 116 -7.75 28.66 17.75
C GLN A 116 -7.54 29.58 16.54
N ILE A 117 -7.91 29.15 15.33
CA ILE A 117 -7.73 29.93 14.09
C ILE A 117 -9.01 30.67 13.68
N HIS A 118 -10.17 30.38 14.31
CA HIS A 118 -11.47 31.04 14.08
C HIS A 118 -11.91 31.12 12.59
N GLN A 119 -11.40 30.28 11.71
CA GLN A 119 -11.73 30.32 10.29
C GLN A 119 -12.40 29.00 9.87
N HIS A 120 -13.59 29.09 9.34
CA HIS A 120 -14.33 27.97 8.76
C HIS A 120 -13.88 27.75 7.31
N TYR A 121 -12.91 26.86 7.13
CA TYR A 121 -12.49 26.50 5.77
C TYR A 121 -13.48 25.51 5.14
N PRO A 122 -13.82 25.69 3.85
CA PRO A 122 -14.63 24.71 3.13
C PRO A 122 -13.87 23.39 2.99
N LEU A 123 -14.58 22.27 2.94
CA LEU A 123 -14.02 20.91 2.88
C LEU A 123 -12.95 20.75 1.80
N TRP A 124 -13.18 21.33 0.61
CA TRP A 124 -12.20 21.22 -0.50
C TRP A 124 -10.87 21.92 -0.18
N ALA A 125 -10.88 23.02 0.55
CA ALA A 125 -9.66 23.72 0.96
C ALA A 125 -8.90 22.88 2.01
N ALA A 126 -9.60 22.27 2.98
CA ALA A 126 -9.01 21.38 3.96
C ALA A 126 -8.34 20.16 3.27
N VAL A 127 -9.02 19.52 2.32
CA VAL A 127 -8.45 18.41 1.52
C VAL A 127 -7.18 18.86 0.79
N LEU A 128 -7.18 20.05 0.20
CA LEU A 128 -6.04 20.58 -0.53
C LEU A 128 -4.85 20.85 0.41
N VAL A 129 -5.08 21.52 1.55
CA VAL A 129 -4.01 21.80 2.53
C VAL A 129 -3.42 20.50 3.07
N VAL A 130 -4.25 19.56 3.52
CA VAL A 130 -3.80 18.25 4.01
C VAL A 130 -3.02 17.49 2.94
N SER A 131 -3.50 17.51 1.69
CA SER A 131 -2.80 16.84 0.58
C SER A 131 -1.43 17.46 0.30
N ILE A 132 -1.31 18.79 0.34
CA ILE A 132 -0.03 19.49 0.15
C ILE A 132 0.93 19.18 1.31
N VAL A 133 0.46 19.27 2.55
CA VAL A 133 1.28 19.01 3.74
C VAL A 133 1.78 17.58 3.75
N THR A 134 0.90 16.60 3.58
CA THR A 134 1.29 15.19 3.53
C THR A 134 2.20 14.87 2.34
N LEU A 135 1.97 15.49 1.18
CA LEU A 135 2.85 15.36 0.02
C LEU A 135 4.25 15.94 0.31
N ALA A 136 4.33 17.11 0.93
CA ALA A 136 5.60 17.74 1.30
C ALA A 136 6.42 16.82 2.24
N PHE A 137 5.79 16.28 3.30
CA PHE A 137 6.44 15.31 4.19
C PHE A 137 6.80 14.01 3.46
N ALA A 138 5.95 13.52 2.57
CA ALA A 138 6.24 12.33 1.79
C ALA A 138 7.45 12.54 0.85
N LEU A 139 7.62 13.71 0.27
CA LEU A 139 8.80 14.02 -0.53
C LEU A 139 10.03 14.22 0.35
N LEU A 140 9.91 14.92 1.48
CA LEU A 140 11.01 15.16 2.42
C LEU A 140 11.63 13.84 2.89
N VAL A 141 10.81 12.85 3.23
CA VAL A 141 11.25 11.55 3.72
C VAL A 141 11.50 10.58 2.57
N GLY A 142 10.63 10.56 1.57
CA GLY A 142 10.70 9.61 0.46
C GLY A 142 11.96 9.79 -0.39
N VAL A 143 12.41 11.03 -0.62
CA VAL A 143 13.60 11.26 -1.45
C VAL A 143 14.87 10.64 -0.85
N PRO A 144 15.23 10.85 0.42
CA PRO A 144 16.37 10.16 1.03
C PRO A 144 16.12 8.67 1.27
N ALA A 145 14.93 8.29 1.74
CA ALA A 145 14.63 6.89 2.10
C ALA A 145 14.66 5.97 0.89
N LEU A 146 14.13 6.38 -0.27
CA LEU A 146 14.09 5.57 -1.49
C LEU A 146 15.44 5.38 -2.18
N ARG A 147 16.50 6.04 -1.71
CA ARG A 147 17.89 5.73 -2.12
C ARG A 147 18.40 4.45 -1.46
N LEU A 148 17.80 4.06 -0.34
CA LEU A 148 18.11 2.82 0.38
C LEU A 148 17.36 1.65 -0.26
N ARG A 149 17.87 0.43 -0.06
CA ARG A 149 17.31 -0.79 -0.66
C ARG A 149 16.90 -1.79 0.42
N GLY A 150 15.86 -2.56 0.12
CA GLY A 150 15.43 -3.68 0.96
C GLY A 150 15.07 -3.25 2.38
N ASP A 151 15.62 -3.94 3.37
CA ASP A 151 15.29 -3.79 4.78
C ASP A 151 15.71 -2.43 5.36
N TYR A 152 16.73 -1.78 4.81
CA TYR A 152 17.15 -0.44 5.25
C TYR A 152 16.06 0.61 5.00
N LEU A 153 15.29 0.47 3.92
CA LEU A 153 14.14 1.34 3.68
C LEU A 153 13.08 1.18 4.77
N ALA A 154 12.81 -0.06 5.18
CA ALA A 154 11.84 -0.35 6.23
C ALA A 154 12.25 0.25 7.58
N ILE A 155 13.53 0.12 7.94
CA ILE A 155 14.08 0.67 9.19
C ILE A 155 13.99 2.20 9.20
N VAL A 156 14.40 2.86 8.12
CA VAL A 156 14.37 4.33 8.03
C VAL A 156 12.93 4.87 8.03
N THR A 157 12.00 4.20 7.35
CA THR A 157 10.60 4.61 7.40
C THR A 157 9.97 4.40 8.78
N LEU A 158 10.35 3.32 9.48
CA LEU A 158 9.93 3.09 10.87
C LEU A 158 10.45 4.19 11.79
N ALA A 159 11.76 4.50 11.70
CA ALA A 159 12.37 5.57 12.47
C ALA A 159 11.69 6.93 12.23
N PHE A 160 11.33 7.23 10.97
CA PHE A 160 10.55 8.43 10.67
C PHE A 160 9.19 8.44 11.40
N GLY A 161 8.47 7.31 11.42
CA GLY A 161 7.21 7.20 12.15
C GLY A 161 7.35 7.52 13.63
N LEU A 162 8.41 7.00 14.29
CA LEU A 162 8.73 7.27 15.68
C LEU A 162 9.12 8.73 15.91
N ILE A 163 10.00 9.27 15.06
CA ILE A 163 10.44 10.68 15.14
C ILE A 163 9.23 11.61 15.01
N MET A 164 8.31 11.36 14.09
CA MET A 164 7.11 12.20 13.92
C MET A 164 6.21 12.15 15.14
N ARG A 165 6.09 11.00 15.79
CA ARG A 165 5.39 10.88 17.08
C ARG A 165 6.01 11.77 18.15
N ASP A 166 7.33 11.65 18.33
CA ASP A 166 8.06 12.41 19.34
C ASP A 166 8.04 13.91 19.06
N VAL A 167 8.17 14.30 17.80
CA VAL A 167 8.01 15.71 17.36
C VAL A 167 6.64 16.26 17.75
N VAL A 168 5.56 15.49 17.53
CA VAL A 168 4.21 15.91 17.90
C VAL A 168 4.05 16.03 19.42
N LEU A 169 4.68 15.14 20.18
CA LEU A 169 4.64 15.16 21.66
C LEU A 169 5.40 16.33 22.26
N GLU A 170 6.51 16.75 21.63
CA GLU A 170 7.38 17.84 22.15
C GLU A 170 6.95 19.23 21.64
N LEU A 171 6.10 19.34 20.62
CA LEU A 171 5.63 20.63 20.10
C LEU A 171 4.55 21.30 20.98
N ASP A 172 4.24 20.76 22.15
CA ASP A 172 3.39 21.40 23.16
C ASP A 172 4.13 22.45 24.00
N ARG A 173 5.49 22.41 23.95
CA ARG A 173 6.36 23.30 24.70
C ARG A 173 7.07 24.27 23.78
N PRO A 174 7.24 25.54 24.19
CA PRO A 174 8.05 26.46 23.38
C PRO A 174 9.46 25.89 23.23
N PRO A 175 10.01 25.84 22.01
CA PRO A 175 11.34 25.29 21.78
C PRO A 175 12.39 26.10 22.55
N VAL A 176 13.15 25.41 23.40
CA VAL A 176 14.27 26.02 24.13
C VAL A 176 15.54 25.84 23.29
N LEU A 177 15.99 26.91 22.64
CA LEU A 177 17.24 26.93 21.90
C LEU A 177 18.32 27.61 22.76
N ALA A 178 19.41 26.91 23.06
CA ALA A 178 20.54 27.42 23.86
C ALA A 178 20.15 28.05 25.22
N GLY A 179 19.11 27.50 25.89
CA GLY A 179 18.67 27.98 27.21
C GLY A 179 17.67 29.15 27.14
N HIS A 180 17.33 29.65 25.94
CA HIS A 180 16.32 30.69 25.77
C HIS A 180 15.08 30.09 25.09
N GLN A 181 13.89 30.44 25.63
CA GLN A 181 12.61 30.08 24.98
C GLN A 181 12.47 30.88 23.69
N VAL A 182 12.33 30.18 22.57
CA VAL A 182 12.16 30.81 21.25
C VAL A 182 10.66 30.72 20.90
N GLY A 183 9.95 31.82 21.02
CA GLY A 183 8.53 31.92 20.68
C GLY A 183 7.73 32.62 21.80
N PRO A 184 6.48 33.00 21.53
CA PRO A 184 5.61 33.55 22.55
C PRO A 184 5.30 32.48 23.61
N ASP A 185 5.28 32.88 24.86
CA ASP A 185 4.92 32.04 26.00
C ASP A 185 3.53 31.42 25.76
N GLY A 186 3.46 30.09 25.81
CA GLY A 186 2.19 29.37 25.63
C GLY A 186 1.87 28.90 24.20
N LEU A 187 2.85 28.87 23.30
CA LEU A 187 2.64 28.33 21.94
C LEU A 187 2.49 26.80 21.99
N ASN A 188 1.27 26.35 22.29
CA ASN A 188 0.91 24.95 22.24
C ASN A 188 0.29 24.63 20.87
N ILE A 189 1.11 24.09 19.96
CA ILE A 189 0.67 23.82 18.57
C ILE A 189 -0.05 22.48 18.47
N THR A 190 0.43 21.45 19.19
CA THR A 190 -0.05 20.08 19.03
C THR A 190 -0.85 19.55 20.21
N GLY A 191 -0.85 20.24 21.34
CA GLY A 191 -1.45 19.77 22.59
C GLY A 191 -0.66 18.66 23.30
N GLY A 192 0.51 18.31 22.77
CA GLY A 192 1.40 17.25 23.31
C GLY A 192 0.66 15.92 23.48
N THR A 193 0.74 15.34 24.67
CA THR A 193 0.07 14.07 24.99
C THR A 193 -1.45 14.15 24.95
N ASN A 194 -2.03 15.32 25.21
CA ASN A 194 -3.48 15.53 25.19
C ASN A 194 -4.03 15.65 23.76
N GLY A 195 -3.18 16.03 22.79
CA GLY A 195 -3.59 16.26 21.42
C GLY A 195 -4.41 17.56 21.24
N ILE A 196 -4.92 17.77 20.04
CA ILE A 196 -5.77 18.91 19.70
C ILE A 196 -7.22 18.49 19.88
N HIS A 197 -7.94 19.20 20.77
CA HIS A 197 -9.37 19.01 21.02
C HIS A 197 -10.21 20.01 20.25
N GLN A 198 -11.53 19.74 20.18
CA GLN A 198 -12.52 20.63 19.57
C GLN A 198 -12.23 20.91 18.07
N VAL A 199 -11.79 19.87 17.37
CA VAL A 199 -11.66 19.93 15.91
C VAL A 199 -13.05 20.02 15.30
N GLN A 200 -13.27 21.04 14.48
CA GLN A 200 -14.59 21.24 13.87
C GLN A 200 -14.91 20.12 12.87
N PRO A 201 -16.15 19.60 12.88
CA PRO A 201 -16.59 18.66 11.86
C PRO A 201 -16.67 19.34 10.49
N PHE A 202 -16.71 18.55 9.43
CA PHE A 202 -16.99 19.09 8.11
C PHE A 202 -18.34 19.79 8.09
N ASN A 203 -18.37 21.01 7.56
CA ASN A 203 -19.60 21.80 7.40
C ASN A 203 -20.45 21.24 6.23
N LEU A 204 -21.05 20.07 6.48
CA LEU A 204 -21.90 19.37 5.51
C LEU A 204 -23.37 19.52 5.93
N PRO A 205 -24.32 19.56 4.98
CA PRO A 205 -25.73 19.63 5.30
C PRO A 205 -26.16 18.42 6.13
N THR A 206 -26.60 18.67 7.37
CA THR A 206 -27.06 17.63 8.31
C THR A 206 -28.44 17.08 7.97
N SER A 207 -29.13 17.68 7.01
CA SER A 207 -30.42 17.23 6.52
C SER A 207 -30.38 16.98 5.02
N LEU A 208 -30.61 15.74 4.62
CA LEU A 208 -30.80 15.38 3.21
C LEU A 208 -32.31 15.40 2.89
N PRO A 209 -32.73 15.99 1.76
CA PRO A 209 -34.15 16.17 1.44
C PRO A 209 -34.94 14.86 1.35
N LEU A 210 -34.27 13.71 1.12
CA LEU A 210 -34.88 12.37 1.04
C LEU A 210 -34.77 11.54 2.34
N LEU A 211 -33.78 11.81 3.21
CA LEU A 211 -33.40 10.96 4.34
C LEU A 211 -33.62 11.62 5.70
N GLY A 212 -34.07 12.89 5.72
CA GLY A 212 -34.25 13.63 6.98
C GLY A 212 -32.95 13.98 7.70
N PRO A 213 -32.94 14.17 9.03
CA PRO A 213 -31.74 14.46 9.79
C PRO A 213 -30.81 13.25 9.82
N VAL A 214 -29.59 13.41 9.28
CA VAL A 214 -28.58 12.37 9.24
C VAL A 214 -27.67 12.49 10.47
N PRO A 215 -27.61 11.47 11.34
CA PRO A 215 -26.70 11.47 12.48
C PRO A 215 -25.25 11.57 12.03
N HIS A 216 -24.42 12.25 12.81
CA HIS A 216 -23.00 12.49 12.54
C HIS A 216 -22.22 11.22 12.17
N TYR A 217 -22.36 10.13 12.95
CA TYR A 217 -21.66 8.86 12.73
C TYR A 217 -21.99 8.22 11.37
N ARG A 218 -23.21 8.39 10.85
CA ARG A 218 -23.63 7.86 9.55
C ARG A 218 -23.03 8.64 8.39
N MET A 219 -22.95 9.95 8.54
CA MET A 219 -22.34 10.83 7.54
C MET A 219 -20.87 10.47 7.32
N TYR A 220 -20.09 10.26 8.39
CA TYR A 220 -18.68 9.88 8.28
C TYR A 220 -18.48 8.47 7.71
N TYR A 221 -19.36 7.53 8.01
CA TYR A 221 -19.35 6.23 7.34
C TYR A 221 -19.46 6.40 5.81
N TRP A 222 -20.41 7.19 5.34
CA TRP A 222 -20.57 7.43 3.90
C TRP A 222 -19.37 8.15 3.28
N ILE A 223 -18.75 9.08 4.01
CA ILE A 223 -17.52 9.75 3.54
C ILE A 223 -16.39 8.74 3.39
N PHE A 224 -16.17 7.84 4.36
CA PHE A 224 -15.15 6.79 4.24
C PHE A 224 -15.44 5.82 3.09
N VAL A 225 -16.68 5.38 2.93
CA VAL A 225 -17.06 4.49 1.81
C VAL A 225 -16.89 5.21 0.47
N GLY A 226 -17.27 6.46 0.38
CA GLY A 226 -17.06 7.28 -0.82
C GLY A 226 -15.57 7.46 -1.14
N PHE A 227 -14.75 7.75 -0.13
CA PHE A 227 -13.31 7.86 -0.30
C PHE A 227 -12.67 6.51 -0.66
N LEU A 228 -13.12 5.41 -0.07
CA LEU A 228 -12.69 4.05 -0.45
C LEU A 228 -12.99 3.76 -1.91
N ALA A 229 -14.20 4.12 -2.37
CA ALA A 229 -14.57 3.97 -3.78
C ALA A 229 -13.67 4.79 -4.69
N LEU A 230 -13.35 6.02 -4.30
CA LEU A 230 -12.41 6.88 -5.01
C LEU A 230 -11.00 6.27 -5.08
N CYS A 231 -10.48 5.77 -3.96
CA CYS A 231 -9.19 5.09 -3.89
C CYS A 231 -9.14 3.87 -4.82
N ILE A 232 -10.18 3.04 -4.80
CA ILE A 232 -10.28 1.87 -5.68
C ILE A 232 -10.36 2.29 -7.15
N TYR A 233 -11.13 3.33 -7.47
CA TYR A 233 -11.22 3.86 -8.83
C TYR A 233 -9.84 4.31 -9.35
N PHE A 234 -9.08 5.09 -8.56
CA PHE A 234 -7.74 5.51 -8.93
C PHE A 234 -6.78 4.32 -9.10
N MET A 235 -6.82 3.35 -8.19
CA MET A 235 -5.98 2.15 -8.25
C MET A 235 -6.27 1.32 -9.51
N LEU A 236 -7.54 1.10 -9.84
CA LEU A 236 -7.94 0.37 -11.05
C LEU A 236 -7.51 1.12 -12.31
N ARG A 237 -7.63 2.44 -12.31
CA ARG A 237 -7.23 3.28 -13.43
C ARG A 237 -5.72 3.26 -13.62
N TRP A 238 -4.94 3.42 -12.54
CA TRP A 238 -3.49 3.38 -12.62
C TRP A 238 -2.93 2.03 -13.03
N ARG A 239 -3.51 0.93 -12.57
CA ARG A 239 -3.11 -0.42 -12.98
C ARG A 239 -3.09 -0.60 -14.51
N SER A 240 -3.97 0.07 -15.24
CA SER A 240 -4.04 0.01 -16.70
C SER A 240 -3.08 0.98 -17.41
N THR A 241 -2.44 1.91 -16.70
CA THR A 241 -1.56 2.93 -17.26
C THR A 241 -0.10 2.46 -17.33
N ARG A 242 0.76 3.30 -17.95
CA ARG A 242 2.21 3.08 -17.97
C ARG A 242 2.81 3.05 -16.56
N THR A 243 2.29 3.87 -15.65
CA THR A 243 2.72 3.95 -14.24
C THR A 243 2.49 2.63 -13.51
N GLY A 244 1.29 2.05 -13.62
CA GLY A 244 0.98 0.78 -12.95
C GLY A 244 1.82 -0.38 -13.49
N ARG A 245 2.08 -0.42 -14.80
CA ARG A 245 2.99 -1.42 -15.39
C ARG A 245 4.43 -1.25 -14.91
N ALA A 246 4.89 0.01 -14.77
CA ALA A 246 6.23 0.29 -14.24
C ALA A 246 6.35 -0.18 -12.77
N TRP A 247 5.32 0.03 -11.93
CA TRP A 247 5.33 -0.47 -10.55
C TRP A 247 5.45 -1.99 -10.47
N VAL A 248 4.67 -2.72 -11.27
CA VAL A 248 4.74 -4.19 -11.31
C VAL A 248 6.12 -4.65 -11.78
N ALA A 249 6.67 -4.05 -12.85
CA ALA A 249 8.00 -4.39 -13.34
C ALA A 249 9.10 -4.13 -12.29
N ILE A 250 9.02 -3.03 -11.53
CA ILE A 250 9.97 -2.69 -10.46
C ILE A 250 9.85 -3.69 -9.30
N ARG A 251 8.63 -4.13 -8.98
CA ARG A 251 8.39 -5.12 -7.93
C ARG A 251 8.97 -6.50 -8.30
N ASP A 252 8.81 -6.91 -9.56
CA ASP A 252 9.24 -8.22 -10.01
C ASP A 252 10.79 -8.27 -10.12
N ASP A 253 11.41 -7.29 -10.80
CA ASP A 253 12.87 -7.14 -10.85
C ASP A 253 13.25 -5.68 -11.14
N GLU A 254 13.88 -5.03 -10.13
CA GLU A 254 14.32 -3.64 -10.25
C GLU A 254 15.45 -3.46 -11.28
N LEU A 255 16.39 -4.41 -11.35
CA LEU A 255 17.54 -4.31 -12.25
C LEU A 255 17.10 -4.48 -13.70
N ALA A 256 16.26 -5.47 -13.97
CA ALA A 256 15.66 -5.66 -15.29
C ALA A 256 14.83 -4.45 -15.72
N ALA A 257 14.01 -3.89 -14.82
CA ALA A 257 13.22 -2.70 -15.12
C ALA A 257 14.11 -1.49 -15.49
N ARG A 258 15.24 -1.31 -14.80
CA ARG A 258 16.23 -0.26 -15.13
C ARG A 258 16.89 -0.50 -16.49
N ALA A 259 17.29 -1.73 -16.80
CA ALA A 259 17.88 -2.10 -18.07
C ALA A 259 16.93 -1.81 -19.24
N MET A 260 15.62 -1.94 -19.02
CA MET A 260 14.56 -1.58 -19.97
C MET A 260 14.21 -0.07 -20.00
N GLY A 261 15.01 0.78 -19.36
CA GLY A 261 14.85 2.24 -19.38
C GLY A 261 13.78 2.80 -18.42
N VAL A 262 13.28 2.00 -17.47
CA VAL A 262 12.32 2.49 -16.47
C VAL A 262 13.06 3.26 -15.38
N ASN A 263 12.67 4.53 -15.15
CA ASN A 263 13.22 5.31 -14.04
C ASN A 263 12.61 4.84 -12.70
N THR A 264 13.26 3.87 -12.04
CA THR A 264 12.74 3.21 -10.85
C THR A 264 12.55 4.17 -9.68
N PHE A 265 13.46 5.13 -9.49
CA PHE A 265 13.36 6.13 -8.42
C PHE A 265 12.08 6.97 -8.55
N LYS A 266 11.81 7.51 -9.75
CA LYS A 266 10.63 8.35 -10.01
C LYS A 266 9.32 7.60 -9.75
N TYR A 267 9.21 6.36 -10.22
CA TYR A 267 7.99 5.56 -10.03
C TYR A 267 7.80 5.10 -8.59
N ARG A 268 8.88 4.77 -7.87
CA ARG A 268 8.84 4.46 -6.44
C ARG A 268 8.40 5.66 -5.62
N LEU A 269 8.98 6.84 -5.90
CA LEU A 269 8.61 8.09 -5.22
C LEU A 269 7.14 8.44 -5.47
N LEU A 270 6.64 8.23 -6.69
CA LEU A 270 5.24 8.45 -7.02
C LEU A 270 4.32 7.51 -6.23
N ALA A 271 4.64 6.21 -6.12
CA ALA A 271 3.87 5.27 -5.32
C ALA A 271 3.85 5.68 -3.84
N PHE A 272 5.02 6.02 -3.29
CA PHE A 272 5.17 6.45 -1.91
C PHE A 272 4.37 7.72 -1.61
N ALA A 273 4.52 8.75 -2.44
CA ALA A 273 3.84 10.03 -2.28
C ALA A 273 2.30 9.91 -2.39
N THR A 274 1.82 9.13 -3.36
CA THR A 274 0.38 8.94 -3.54
C THR A 274 -0.25 8.17 -2.39
N SER A 275 0.41 7.13 -1.88
CA SER A 275 -0.10 6.40 -0.72
C SER A 275 -0.09 7.26 0.55
N ALA A 276 0.92 8.10 0.74
CA ALA A 276 1.01 9.05 1.84
C ALA A 276 -0.16 10.07 1.82
N VAL A 277 -0.45 10.64 0.65
CA VAL A 277 -1.58 11.56 0.49
C VAL A 277 -2.90 10.86 0.78
N MET A 278 -3.09 9.63 0.28
CA MET A 278 -4.29 8.84 0.60
C MET A 278 -4.43 8.62 2.10
N ALA A 279 -3.34 8.24 2.79
CA ALA A 279 -3.34 8.07 4.24
C ALA A 279 -3.64 9.37 4.98
N GLY A 280 -3.06 10.50 4.54
CA GLY A 280 -3.31 11.81 5.13
C GLY A 280 -4.76 12.25 5.02
N ILE A 281 -5.42 12.02 3.89
CA ILE A 281 -6.85 12.32 3.73
C ILE A 281 -7.69 11.44 4.66
N VAL A 282 -7.35 10.16 4.84
CA VAL A 282 -8.02 9.29 5.82
C VAL A 282 -7.84 9.83 7.24
N GLY A 283 -6.63 10.31 7.59
CA GLY A 283 -6.36 10.97 8.87
C GLY A 283 -7.20 12.22 9.10
N MET A 284 -7.34 13.05 8.08
CA MET A 284 -8.22 14.22 8.09
C MET A 284 -9.69 13.84 8.41
N ILE A 285 -10.22 12.84 7.69
CA ILE A 285 -11.60 12.38 7.89
C ILE A 285 -11.78 11.82 9.30
N ASN A 286 -10.78 11.08 9.81
CA ASN A 286 -10.82 10.53 11.15
C ASN A 286 -10.80 11.62 12.23
N ALA A 287 -9.94 12.65 12.11
CA ALA A 287 -9.89 13.77 13.06
C ALA A 287 -11.22 14.52 13.13
N ALA A 288 -11.86 14.74 11.97
CA ALA A 288 -13.18 15.35 11.89
C ALA A 288 -14.28 14.46 12.49
N GLN A 289 -14.16 13.12 12.36
CA GLN A 289 -15.13 12.16 12.92
C GLN A 289 -15.10 12.14 14.45
N ILE A 290 -13.89 12.11 15.04
CA ILE A 290 -13.72 12.00 16.50
C ILE A 290 -13.60 13.36 17.20
N PHE A 291 -13.67 14.47 16.46
CA PHE A 291 -13.50 15.85 16.94
C PHE A 291 -12.16 16.12 17.63
N ASN A 292 -11.18 15.26 17.46
CA ASN A 292 -9.89 15.33 18.13
C ASN A 292 -8.77 14.80 17.22
N ALA A 293 -7.56 15.25 17.46
CA ALA A 293 -6.36 14.65 16.90
C ALA A 293 -5.41 14.27 18.05
N PHE A 294 -5.23 12.97 18.24
CA PHE A 294 -4.37 12.42 19.29
C PHE A 294 -3.06 11.88 18.73
N PRO A 295 -1.94 11.95 19.49
CA PRO A 295 -0.69 11.31 19.09
C PRO A 295 -0.83 9.78 19.01
N SER A 296 -1.49 9.17 19.99
CA SER A 296 -1.86 7.75 19.99
C SER A 296 -3.37 7.62 19.77
N PRO A 297 -3.83 6.75 18.86
CA PRO A 297 -3.08 5.76 18.07
C PRO A 297 -2.55 6.26 16.71
N ASN A 298 -2.62 7.57 16.40
CA ASN A 298 -2.39 8.10 15.05
C ASN A 298 -0.94 7.93 14.54
N PHE A 299 0.03 7.89 15.46
CA PHE A 299 1.45 7.71 15.13
C PHE A 299 2.05 6.42 15.69
N ASP A 300 1.25 5.54 16.27
CA ASP A 300 1.75 4.32 16.90
C ASP A 300 2.23 3.29 15.87
N VAL A 301 3.40 2.72 16.12
CA VAL A 301 3.95 1.59 15.34
C VAL A 301 2.99 0.40 15.35
N GLN A 302 2.30 0.17 16.46
CA GLN A 302 1.30 -0.89 16.58
C GLN A 302 0.20 -0.74 15.51
N THR A 303 -0.26 0.47 15.24
CA THR A 303 -1.26 0.74 14.20
C THR A 303 -0.68 0.49 12.80
N THR A 304 0.60 0.83 12.56
CA THR A 304 1.27 0.48 11.30
C THR A 304 1.30 -1.03 11.07
N VAL A 305 1.74 -1.78 12.09
CA VAL A 305 1.81 -3.24 12.02
C VAL A 305 0.41 -3.83 11.81
N MET A 306 -0.60 -3.29 12.47
CA MET A 306 -2.00 -3.71 12.32
C MET A 306 -2.49 -3.54 10.86
N VAL A 307 -2.27 -2.38 10.25
CA VAL A 307 -2.64 -2.14 8.85
C VAL A 307 -1.83 -3.03 7.91
N PHE A 308 -0.55 -3.27 8.21
CA PHE A 308 0.31 -4.15 7.43
C PHE A 308 -0.18 -5.61 7.48
N ILE A 309 -0.57 -6.09 8.66
CA ILE A 309 -1.19 -7.42 8.83
C ILE A 309 -2.49 -7.53 8.02
N MET A 310 -3.34 -6.50 8.03
CA MET A 310 -4.57 -6.49 7.22
C MET A 310 -4.30 -6.67 5.73
N VAL A 311 -3.24 -6.03 5.22
CA VAL A 311 -2.84 -6.15 3.80
C VAL A 311 -2.28 -7.52 3.49
N ILE A 312 -1.45 -8.09 4.38
CA ILE A 312 -0.89 -9.45 4.21
C ILE A 312 -2.01 -10.49 4.29
N LEU A 313 -2.87 -10.39 5.31
CA LEU A 313 -4.01 -11.29 5.51
C LEU A 313 -4.94 -11.28 4.28
N GLY A 314 -5.16 -10.10 3.71
CA GLY A 314 -5.96 -9.94 2.50
C GLY A 314 -5.30 -10.50 1.25
N GLY A 315 -3.97 -10.45 1.18
CA GLY A 315 -3.14 -10.82 0.03
C GLY A 315 -2.53 -9.61 -0.67
N LEU A 316 -1.19 -9.60 -0.72
CA LEU A 316 -0.39 -8.51 -1.30
C LEU A 316 -0.72 -8.30 -2.78
N GLY A 317 -1.01 -7.05 -3.17
CA GLY A 317 -1.34 -6.69 -4.55
C GLY A 317 -2.79 -6.98 -4.96
N SER A 318 -3.63 -7.51 -4.06
CA SER A 318 -5.05 -7.73 -4.28
C SER A 318 -5.87 -6.61 -3.63
N LEU A 319 -6.58 -5.81 -4.44
CA LEU A 319 -7.46 -4.74 -3.92
C LEU A 319 -8.63 -5.29 -3.08
N PRO A 320 -9.42 -6.27 -3.59
CA PRO A 320 -10.49 -6.83 -2.80
C PRO A 320 -9.95 -7.60 -1.58
N GLY A 321 -8.75 -8.17 -1.69
CA GLY A 321 -8.06 -8.79 -0.56
C GLY A 321 -7.78 -7.81 0.56
N ALA A 322 -7.20 -6.65 0.27
CA ALA A 322 -6.91 -5.62 1.27
C ALA A 322 -8.16 -5.17 2.04
N ILE A 323 -9.30 -5.03 1.34
CA ILE A 323 -10.59 -4.67 1.95
C ILE A 323 -11.09 -5.80 2.87
N LEU A 324 -11.09 -7.05 2.37
CA LEU A 324 -11.51 -8.19 3.19
C LEU A 324 -10.58 -8.43 4.38
N GLY A 325 -9.26 -8.21 4.21
CA GLY A 325 -8.30 -8.28 5.30
C GLY A 325 -8.57 -7.22 6.37
N ALA A 326 -8.90 -5.99 5.97
CA ALA A 326 -9.29 -4.94 6.89
C ALA A 326 -10.56 -5.30 7.67
N ILE A 327 -11.60 -5.80 7.01
CA ILE A 327 -12.84 -6.24 7.66
C ILE A 327 -12.57 -7.44 8.60
N ALA A 328 -11.86 -8.46 8.10
CA ALA A 328 -11.56 -9.67 8.85
C ALA A 328 -10.70 -9.41 10.11
N PHE A 329 -9.88 -8.36 10.11
CA PHE A 329 -9.08 -7.98 11.26
C PHE A 329 -9.81 -7.01 12.21
N THR A 330 -10.65 -6.11 11.66
CA THR A 330 -11.29 -5.05 12.46
C THR A 330 -12.55 -5.56 13.18
N VAL A 331 -13.36 -6.42 12.55
CA VAL A 331 -14.65 -6.85 13.13
C VAL A 331 -14.50 -7.75 14.36
N PRO A 332 -13.61 -8.78 14.40
CA PRO A 332 -13.53 -9.70 15.53
C PRO A 332 -13.25 -9.05 16.88
N PRO A 333 -12.37 -8.04 17.03
CA PRO A 333 -12.16 -7.37 18.30
C PRO A 333 -13.41 -6.73 18.89
N PHE A 334 -14.32 -6.24 18.02
CA PHE A 334 -15.58 -5.65 18.45
C PHE A 334 -16.60 -6.71 18.86
N LEU A 335 -16.65 -7.84 18.17
CA LEU A 335 -17.51 -8.96 18.55
C LEU A 335 -17.06 -9.62 19.86
N LEU A 336 -15.75 -9.62 20.11
CA LEU A 336 -15.14 -10.23 21.30
C LEU A 336 -14.96 -9.25 22.46
N GLN A 337 -15.63 -8.07 22.44
CA GLN A 337 -15.51 -7.08 23.51
C GLN A 337 -15.89 -7.62 24.90
N GLN A 338 -16.80 -8.58 24.97
CA GLN A 338 -17.15 -9.25 26.24
C GLN A 338 -15.98 -10.06 26.83
N PHE A 339 -15.01 -10.45 26.00
CA PHE A 339 -13.83 -11.22 26.40
C PHE A 339 -12.56 -10.36 26.40
N VAL A 340 -12.55 -9.26 27.16
CA VAL A 340 -11.51 -8.24 27.15
C VAL A 340 -10.09 -8.80 27.26
N PHE A 341 -9.87 -9.80 28.12
CA PHE A 341 -8.55 -10.40 28.33
C PHE A 341 -8.11 -11.36 27.23
N TYR A 342 -9.04 -12.05 26.58
CA TYR A 342 -8.73 -13.11 25.61
C TYR A 342 -8.84 -12.66 24.16
N LYS A 343 -9.44 -11.50 23.89
CA LYS A 343 -9.71 -11.05 22.51
C LYS A 343 -8.44 -10.98 21.64
N TYR A 344 -7.35 -10.44 22.16
CA TYR A 344 -6.09 -10.33 21.40
C TYR A 344 -5.42 -11.70 21.21
N LEU A 345 -5.52 -12.59 22.20
CA LEU A 345 -5.01 -13.95 22.10
C LEU A 345 -5.76 -14.74 21.02
N VAL A 346 -7.09 -14.69 21.01
CA VAL A 346 -7.92 -15.35 20.00
C VAL A 346 -7.61 -14.83 18.61
N ILE A 347 -7.52 -13.49 18.45
CA ILE A 347 -7.20 -12.86 17.17
C ILE A 347 -5.82 -13.27 16.67
N SER A 348 -4.81 -13.32 17.57
CA SER A 348 -3.46 -13.75 17.23
C SER A 348 -3.41 -15.20 16.77
N ILE A 349 -4.12 -16.09 17.45
CA ILE A 349 -4.20 -17.52 17.08
C ILE A 349 -4.87 -17.67 15.70
N VAL A 350 -5.99 -16.98 15.47
CA VAL A 350 -6.69 -17.00 14.18
C VAL A 350 -5.79 -16.46 13.08
N LEU A 351 -5.04 -15.38 13.35
CA LEU A 351 -4.10 -14.80 12.38
C LEU A 351 -2.99 -15.78 12.01
N ILE A 352 -2.36 -16.42 13.02
CA ILE A 352 -1.33 -17.43 12.80
C ILE A 352 -1.90 -18.61 11.99
N ALA A 353 -3.08 -19.07 12.35
CA ALA A 353 -3.75 -20.15 11.62
C ALA A 353 -3.98 -19.79 10.15
N VAL A 354 -4.50 -18.58 9.87
CA VAL A 354 -4.72 -18.14 8.49
C VAL A 354 -3.38 -18.03 7.73
N MET A 355 -2.31 -17.51 8.35
CA MET A 355 -1.00 -17.42 7.70
C MET A 355 -0.37 -18.79 7.41
N VAL A 356 -0.56 -19.76 8.30
CA VAL A 356 -0.05 -21.13 8.11
C VAL A 356 -0.83 -21.87 7.02
N PHE A 357 -2.18 -21.80 7.07
CA PHE A 357 -3.03 -22.53 6.12
C PHE A 357 -3.19 -21.83 4.75
N ARG A 358 -3.05 -20.49 4.71
CA ARG A 358 -3.22 -19.68 3.50
C ARG A 358 -2.12 -18.61 3.38
N PRO A 359 -0.88 -18.99 3.10
CA PRO A 359 0.26 -18.04 3.00
C PRO A 359 0.09 -17.02 1.87
N GLU A 360 -0.77 -17.29 0.89
CA GLU A 360 -1.10 -16.36 -0.20
C GLU A 360 -2.12 -15.28 0.21
N GLY A 361 -2.67 -15.32 1.44
CA GLY A 361 -3.75 -14.47 1.93
C GLY A 361 -5.14 -14.98 1.54
N LEU A 362 -6.20 -14.31 2.04
CA LEU A 362 -7.60 -14.73 1.88
C LEU A 362 -8.04 -14.83 0.41
N LEU A 363 -7.61 -13.89 -0.44
CA LEU A 363 -7.95 -13.86 -1.88
C LEU A 363 -6.75 -14.16 -2.80
N GLY A 364 -5.64 -14.62 -2.23
CA GLY A 364 -4.42 -14.90 -2.96
C GLY A 364 -3.72 -13.63 -3.48
N THR A 365 -2.42 -13.72 -3.68
CA THR A 365 -1.69 -12.71 -4.45
C THR A 365 -2.18 -12.80 -5.89
N VAL A 366 -2.45 -11.67 -6.52
CA VAL A 366 -2.54 -11.60 -7.98
C VAL A 366 -1.11 -11.77 -8.51
N SER A 367 -0.56 -12.96 -8.34
CA SER A 367 0.62 -13.38 -9.06
C SER A 367 0.24 -13.34 -10.53
N ILE A 368 0.80 -12.41 -11.27
CA ILE A 368 1.03 -12.62 -12.68
C ILE A 368 2.16 -13.64 -12.70
N ARG A 369 1.85 -14.91 -12.39
CA ARG A 369 2.78 -15.98 -12.67
C ARG A 369 3.07 -15.88 -14.16
N PRO A 370 4.30 -15.70 -14.60
CA PRO A 370 4.63 -16.02 -15.97
C PRO A 370 4.15 -17.47 -16.11
N ARG A 371 3.25 -17.67 -17.05
CA ARG A 371 2.77 -18.99 -17.44
C ARG A 371 4.03 -19.85 -17.56
N LYS A 372 4.06 -21.01 -16.92
CA LYS A 372 5.15 -22.01 -16.96
C LYS A 372 5.51 -22.36 -18.42
N THR A 373 6.18 -21.46 -19.11
CA THR A 373 6.88 -21.68 -20.37
C THR A 373 8.38 -21.87 -20.15
N MET A 374 8.85 -21.57 -18.92
CA MET A 374 10.26 -21.71 -18.59
C MET A 374 10.71 -23.20 -18.49
N GLY A 375 9.81 -24.12 -18.13
CA GLY A 375 10.13 -25.55 -18.14
C GLY A 375 10.39 -26.08 -19.56
N GLY A 376 9.56 -25.68 -20.52
CA GLY A 376 9.70 -26.08 -21.90
C GLY A 376 10.92 -25.45 -22.58
N THR A 377 11.28 -24.21 -22.24
CA THR A 377 12.46 -23.55 -22.82
C THR A 377 13.74 -24.07 -22.19
N LEU A 378 13.74 -24.42 -20.89
CA LEU A 378 14.92 -25.08 -20.29
C LEU A 378 15.09 -26.50 -20.79
N GLU A 379 14.02 -27.27 -21.00
CA GLU A 379 14.09 -28.59 -21.65
C GLU A 379 14.55 -28.49 -23.11
N LEU A 380 14.10 -27.47 -23.84
CA LEU A 380 14.59 -27.24 -25.20
C LEU A 380 16.06 -26.83 -25.23
N LEU A 381 16.49 -25.94 -24.35
CA LEU A 381 17.91 -25.54 -24.25
C LEU A 381 18.81 -26.68 -23.78
N THR A 382 18.33 -27.52 -22.84
CA THR A 382 19.08 -28.72 -22.42
C THR A 382 19.08 -29.80 -23.50
N ALA A 383 18.02 -29.94 -24.28
CA ALA A 383 18.00 -30.86 -25.43
C ALA A 383 18.90 -30.37 -26.57
N GLU A 384 18.91 -29.05 -26.85
CA GLU A 384 19.74 -28.44 -27.86
C GLU A 384 21.25 -28.52 -27.50
N SER A 385 21.59 -28.25 -26.23
CA SER A 385 22.95 -28.41 -25.72
C SER A 385 23.41 -29.89 -25.69
N ALA A 386 22.48 -30.82 -25.45
CA ALA A 386 22.80 -32.27 -25.51
C ALA A 386 23.01 -32.76 -26.94
N VAL A 387 22.30 -32.21 -27.92
CA VAL A 387 22.52 -32.50 -29.36
C VAL A 387 23.84 -31.89 -29.81
N GLU A 388 24.13 -30.65 -29.44
CA GLU A 388 25.38 -29.97 -29.76
C GLU A 388 26.59 -30.66 -29.11
N ALA A 389 26.46 -31.17 -27.89
CA ALA A 389 27.47 -31.97 -27.21
C ALA A 389 27.68 -33.37 -27.90
N SER A 390 26.66 -33.94 -28.56
CA SER A 390 26.76 -35.19 -29.28
C SER A 390 27.38 -35.06 -30.67
N GLU A 391 27.37 -33.85 -31.24
CA GLU A 391 27.99 -33.54 -32.55
C GLU A 391 29.46 -33.10 -32.43
N LEU A 392 29.96 -32.84 -31.20
CA LEU A 392 31.36 -32.58 -31.00
C LEU A 392 32.18 -33.85 -31.28
N PRO A 393 33.23 -33.77 -32.11
CA PRO A 393 34.10 -34.92 -32.35
C PRO A 393 34.71 -35.39 -31.04
N ALA A 394 34.69 -36.70 -30.82
CA ALA A 394 35.24 -37.28 -29.61
C ALA A 394 36.71 -36.82 -29.46
N VAL A 395 36.97 -36.10 -28.37
CA VAL A 395 38.32 -35.65 -28.02
C VAL A 395 39.17 -36.94 -27.90
N THR A 396 40.21 -37.03 -28.68
CA THR A 396 41.08 -38.22 -28.69
C THR A 396 41.92 -38.24 -27.41
N ASP A 397 42.20 -39.42 -26.87
CA ASP A 397 42.99 -39.60 -25.64
C ASP A 397 44.33 -38.86 -25.68
N THR A 398 44.85 -38.59 -26.88
CA THR A 398 46.05 -37.77 -27.11
C THR A 398 45.85 -36.28 -26.81
N GLU A 399 44.70 -35.71 -27.15
CA GLU A 399 44.41 -34.29 -26.86
C GLU A 399 44.17 -34.07 -25.37
N VAL A 400 43.59 -35.04 -24.66
CA VAL A 400 43.43 -34.98 -23.21
C VAL A 400 44.77 -35.02 -22.51
N ALA A 401 45.71 -35.87 -22.98
CA ALA A 401 47.05 -35.97 -22.43
C ALA A 401 47.88 -34.68 -22.63
N ASP A 402 47.69 -34.01 -23.79
CA ASP A 402 48.36 -32.74 -24.06
C ASP A 402 47.84 -31.58 -23.19
N VAL A 403 46.53 -31.56 -22.90
CA VAL A 403 45.93 -30.58 -21.99
C VAL A 403 46.33 -30.83 -20.55
N GLU A 404 46.41 -32.08 -20.10
CA GLU A 404 46.90 -32.41 -18.74
C GLU A 404 48.40 -32.10 -18.60
N ALA A 405 49.22 -32.33 -19.63
CA ALA A 405 50.64 -31.96 -19.61
C ALA A 405 50.81 -30.43 -19.56
N ALA A 406 50.01 -29.68 -20.33
CA ALA A 406 50.01 -28.22 -20.29
C ALA A 406 49.53 -27.64 -18.94
N ALA A 407 48.49 -28.24 -18.34
CA ALA A 407 47.97 -27.85 -17.01
C ALA A 407 48.99 -28.17 -15.91
N GLY A 408 49.71 -29.29 -15.99
CA GLY A 408 50.81 -29.65 -15.09
C GLY A 408 51.98 -28.67 -15.14
N ALA A 409 52.36 -28.22 -16.35
CA ALA A 409 53.41 -27.24 -16.54
C ALA A 409 53.10 -25.84 -15.96
N ILE A 410 51.81 -25.44 -15.95
CA ILE A 410 51.36 -24.15 -15.34
C ILE A 410 51.42 -24.22 -13.82
N VAL A 411 51.20 -25.37 -13.22
CA VAL A 411 51.22 -25.53 -11.75
C VAL A 411 52.66 -25.55 -11.20
N GLU A 412 53.66 -25.88 -12.01
CA GLU A 412 55.09 -25.93 -11.60
C GLU A 412 55.81 -24.59 -11.79
N ASP A 413 55.21 -23.57 -12.37
CA ASP A 413 55.86 -22.25 -12.55
C ASP A 413 55.72 -21.40 -11.29
N PRO A 414 56.84 -21.06 -10.59
CA PRO A 414 56.79 -20.37 -9.31
C PRO A 414 56.48 -18.87 -9.39
N GLU A 415 56.35 -18.27 -10.58
CA GLU A 415 56.19 -16.81 -10.73
C GLU A 415 54.78 -16.28 -10.38
N TRP A 416 53.77 -17.11 -10.15
CA TRP A 416 52.40 -16.64 -9.82
C TRP A 416 52.11 -16.57 -8.30
N LYS A 417 53.15 -16.78 -7.42
CA LYS A 417 53.05 -16.68 -5.95
C LYS A 417 53.47 -15.32 -5.45
N LEU A 418 53.03 -14.22 -6.05
CA LEU A 418 53.13 -12.86 -5.50
C LEU A 418 51.77 -12.30 -5.18
#